data_ceb29b74bba533eb92c7ea0107a3cadd
#
_entry.id   ceb29b74bba533eb92c7ea0107a3cadd
#
_cell.length_a   1.000
_cell.length_b   1.000
_cell.length_c   1.000
_cell.angle_alpha   90.00
_cell.angle_beta   90.00
_cell.angle_gamma   90.00
#
_symmetry.space_group_name_H-M   'P 1'
#
loop_
_entity.id
_entity.type
_entity.pdbx_description
1 polymer ?
#
loop_
_entity_poly.entity_id
_entity_poly.type
_entity_poly.pdbx_seq_one_letter_code
_entity_poly.pdbx_strand_id
1 'polypeptide(L)'
;MADDELDLKSLADDELVAQMHDDLYDGLKEEIEDGVRILLDRGWAPYKVLTEALVEGMRIVGIDFRDGILFVPEVLMSANAMKAGMAILRPLLAATGAPKMGKMVIGTVKGDIHDIGKNLVCMMMEGAGFEVFDLGVNNGVDKYLEAIEKHQPEIVGMSALLTTTMPYMKVIIDTLKEKGIRNDHIVLVGGAPLNESFAEAIGADAYCRDAAVAVETARTLLARRQGTLEAKEQVGAGA
;
A
#
# COMPACT_ATOMS: atom_id res chain seq x y z
N MET A 1 -11.94 18.28 -35.36
CA MET A 1 -12.70 17.06 -35.12
C MET A 1 -13.05 17.11 -33.68
N ALA A 2 -14.33 17.14 -33.31
CA ALA A 2 -14.71 17.05 -31.91
C ALA A 2 -14.25 15.65 -31.46
N ASP A 3 -13.40 15.57 -30.44
CA ASP A 3 -13.18 14.34 -29.71
C ASP A 3 -14.57 13.90 -29.22
N ASP A 4 -15.04 12.75 -29.68
CA ASP A 4 -16.22 12.10 -29.08
C ASP A 4 -15.78 11.72 -27.65
N GLU A 5 -16.06 12.61 -26.70
CA GLU A 5 -15.84 12.37 -25.28
C GLU A 5 -16.70 11.14 -24.90
N LEU A 6 -16.06 10.07 -24.46
CA LEU A 6 -16.72 8.83 -24.12
C LEU A 6 -17.71 9.09 -22.97
N ASP A 7 -19.00 8.89 -23.24
CA ASP A 7 -20.03 9.02 -22.19
C ASP A 7 -19.99 7.80 -21.25
N LEU A 8 -19.23 7.92 -20.16
CA LEU A 8 -19.10 6.88 -19.14
C LEU A 8 -20.45 6.38 -18.58
N LYS A 9 -21.49 7.23 -18.60
CA LYS A 9 -22.83 6.85 -18.13
C LYS A 9 -23.55 5.88 -19.07
N SER A 10 -23.16 5.83 -20.32
CA SER A 10 -23.74 4.93 -21.33
C SER A 10 -23.17 3.53 -21.29
N LEU A 11 -22.00 3.32 -20.67
CA LEU A 11 -21.32 2.04 -20.58
C LEU A 11 -22.05 1.07 -19.62
N ALA A 12 -22.02 -0.22 -19.93
CA ALA A 12 -22.40 -1.26 -18.97
C ALA A 12 -21.40 -1.32 -17.82
N ASP A 13 -21.76 -1.99 -16.69
CA ASP A 13 -20.92 -1.97 -15.48
C ASP A 13 -19.53 -2.55 -15.71
N ASP A 14 -19.42 -3.65 -16.44
CA ASP A 14 -18.16 -4.30 -16.78
C ASP A 14 -17.31 -3.47 -17.77
N GLU A 15 -17.95 -2.83 -18.72
CA GLU A 15 -17.30 -1.89 -19.65
C GLU A 15 -16.79 -0.65 -18.90
N LEU A 16 -17.59 -0.10 -17.97
CA LEU A 16 -17.19 1.04 -17.15
C LEU A 16 -15.98 0.69 -16.23
N VAL A 17 -16.00 -0.49 -15.62
CA VAL A 17 -14.87 -0.95 -14.79
C VAL A 17 -13.62 -1.12 -15.65
N ALA A 18 -13.71 -1.69 -16.84
CA ALA A 18 -12.58 -1.81 -17.75
C ALA A 18 -12.05 -0.43 -18.18
N GLN A 19 -12.94 0.50 -18.51
CA GLN A 19 -12.56 1.88 -18.82
C GLN A 19 -11.88 2.57 -17.62
N MET A 20 -12.37 2.37 -16.40
CA MET A 20 -11.72 2.91 -15.21
C MET A 20 -10.32 2.32 -14.97
N HIS A 21 -10.05 1.08 -15.40
CA HIS A 21 -8.68 0.54 -15.36
C HIS A 21 -7.74 1.31 -16.32
N ASP A 22 -8.23 1.60 -17.53
CA ASP A 22 -7.47 2.38 -18.53
C ASP A 22 -7.30 3.84 -18.07
N ASP A 23 -8.36 4.49 -17.56
CA ASP A 23 -8.32 5.85 -17.03
C ASP A 23 -7.35 5.98 -15.84
N LEU A 24 -7.30 4.94 -14.99
CA LEU A 24 -6.38 4.89 -13.85
C LEU A 24 -4.95 4.68 -14.32
N TYR A 25 -4.74 3.86 -15.33
CA TYR A 25 -3.44 3.62 -15.97
C TYR A 25 -2.88 4.92 -16.58
N ASP A 26 -3.73 5.70 -17.23
CA ASP A 26 -3.39 6.99 -17.84
C ASP A 26 -3.36 8.14 -16.82
N GLY A 27 -3.78 7.90 -15.58
CA GLY A 27 -3.78 8.87 -14.50
C GLY A 27 -4.88 9.93 -14.61
N LEU A 28 -6.00 9.61 -15.26
CA LEU A 28 -7.14 10.48 -15.53
C LEU A 28 -8.01 10.61 -14.27
N LYS A 29 -7.73 11.64 -13.50
CA LYS A 29 -8.32 11.85 -12.17
C LYS A 29 -9.82 12.10 -12.20
N GLU A 30 -10.28 12.93 -13.13
CA GLU A 30 -11.68 13.38 -13.22
C GLU A 30 -12.56 12.20 -13.65
N GLU A 31 -12.11 11.41 -14.61
CA GLU A 31 -12.74 10.21 -15.13
C GLU A 31 -12.88 9.15 -14.03
N ILE A 32 -11.85 8.96 -13.21
CA ILE A 32 -11.90 8.06 -12.05
C ILE A 32 -12.91 8.55 -11.01
N GLU A 33 -12.94 9.85 -10.69
CA GLU A 33 -13.95 10.39 -9.78
C GLU A 33 -15.36 10.16 -10.30
N ASP A 34 -15.59 10.38 -11.58
CA ASP A 34 -16.90 10.19 -12.22
C ASP A 34 -17.30 8.73 -12.31
N GLY A 35 -16.39 7.83 -12.70
CA GLY A 35 -16.61 6.38 -12.71
C GLY A 35 -17.01 5.85 -11.34
N VAL A 36 -16.30 6.28 -10.27
CA VAL A 36 -16.65 5.93 -8.89
C VAL A 36 -18.06 6.38 -8.53
N ARG A 37 -18.45 7.64 -8.86
CA ARG A 37 -19.80 8.15 -8.59
C ARG A 37 -20.87 7.38 -9.35
N ILE A 38 -20.64 7.08 -10.63
CA ILE A 38 -21.56 6.32 -11.48
C ILE A 38 -21.81 4.94 -10.89
N LEU A 39 -20.76 4.19 -10.52
CA LEU A 39 -20.92 2.86 -9.93
C LEU A 39 -21.66 2.90 -8.58
N LEU A 40 -21.39 3.90 -7.74
CA LEU A 40 -22.12 4.10 -6.48
C LEU A 40 -23.58 4.42 -6.72
N ASP A 41 -23.90 5.29 -7.68
CA ASP A 41 -25.28 5.66 -8.06
C ASP A 41 -26.06 4.46 -8.64
N ARG A 42 -25.36 3.52 -9.26
CA ARG A 42 -25.92 2.24 -9.74
C ARG A 42 -26.09 1.20 -8.61
N GLY A 43 -25.75 1.57 -7.37
CA GLY A 43 -25.95 0.74 -6.18
C GLY A 43 -24.80 -0.23 -5.89
N TRP A 44 -23.63 -0.07 -6.48
CA TRP A 44 -22.47 -0.85 -6.10
C TRP A 44 -22.04 -0.53 -4.67
N ALA A 45 -21.73 -1.58 -3.91
CA ALA A 45 -21.17 -1.38 -2.58
C ALA A 45 -19.79 -0.69 -2.67
N PRO A 46 -19.49 0.30 -1.80
CA PRO A 46 -18.21 1.02 -1.82
C PRO A 46 -16.99 0.11 -1.82
N TYR A 47 -17.05 -1.01 -1.10
CA TYR A 47 -15.97 -1.99 -1.06
C TYR A 47 -15.79 -2.71 -2.41
N LYS A 48 -16.88 -3.00 -3.13
CA LYS A 48 -16.82 -3.59 -4.47
C LYS A 48 -16.18 -2.62 -5.47
N VAL A 49 -16.56 -1.33 -5.45
CA VAL A 49 -15.94 -0.29 -6.27
C VAL A 49 -14.44 -0.20 -5.98
N LEU A 50 -14.08 -0.19 -4.70
CA LEU A 50 -12.66 -0.17 -4.28
C LEU A 50 -11.89 -1.36 -4.87
N THR A 51 -12.39 -2.58 -4.70
CA THR A 51 -11.62 -3.79 -5.04
C THR A 51 -11.59 -4.07 -6.54
N GLU A 52 -12.71 -3.95 -7.23
CA GLU A 52 -12.83 -4.36 -8.63
C GLU A 52 -12.40 -3.24 -9.59
N ALA A 53 -12.74 -1.97 -9.31
CA ALA A 53 -12.38 -0.87 -10.20
C ALA A 53 -11.01 -0.26 -9.85
N LEU A 54 -10.75 0.12 -8.60
CA LEU A 54 -9.56 0.89 -8.27
C LEU A 54 -8.34 0.03 -7.94
N VAL A 55 -8.50 -0.95 -7.05
CA VAL A 55 -7.37 -1.81 -6.61
C VAL A 55 -6.87 -2.71 -7.73
N GLU A 56 -7.77 -3.23 -8.55
CA GLU A 56 -7.39 -4.05 -9.70
C GLU A 56 -6.69 -3.22 -10.78
N GLY A 57 -7.17 -2.00 -11.07
CA GLY A 57 -6.48 -1.06 -11.97
C GLY A 57 -5.05 -0.74 -11.49
N MET A 58 -4.88 -0.41 -10.20
CA MET A 58 -3.54 -0.20 -9.62
C MET A 58 -2.67 -1.46 -9.63
N ARG A 59 -3.24 -2.64 -9.59
CA ARG A 59 -2.49 -3.90 -9.75
C ARG A 59 -1.88 -4.02 -11.14
N ILE A 60 -2.63 -3.63 -12.19
CA ILE A 60 -2.14 -3.58 -13.57
C ILE A 60 -0.97 -2.60 -13.67
N VAL A 61 -1.14 -1.37 -13.17
CA VAL A 61 -0.07 -0.36 -13.09
C VAL A 61 1.17 -0.89 -12.39
N GLY A 62 0.99 -1.62 -11.28
CA GLY A 62 2.10 -2.20 -10.51
C GLY A 62 2.86 -3.29 -11.27
N ILE A 63 2.18 -4.10 -12.07
CA ILE A 63 2.81 -5.13 -12.91
C ILE A 63 3.66 -4.46 -13.99
N ASP A 64 3.12 -3.49 -14.71
CA ASP A 64 3.81 -2.83 -15.81
C ASP A 64 4.97 -1.94 -15.32
N PHE A 65 4.84 -1.37 -14.14
CA PHE A 65 5.96 -0.70 -13.47
C PHE A 65 7.10 -1.69 -13.14
N ARG A 66 6.76 -2.84 -12.55
CA ARG A 66 7.74 -3.91 -12.24
C ARG A 66 8.46 -4.42 -13.49
N ASP A 67 7.71 -4.56 -14.59
CA ASP A 67 8.21 -5.10 -15.85
C ASP A 67 8.92 -4.03 -16.70
N GLY A 68 9.00 -2.77 -16.21
CA GLY A 68 9.72 -1.66 -16.85
C GLY A 68 8.98 -1.06 -18.04
N ILE A 69 7.68 -1.28 -18.16
CA ILE A 69 6.81 -0.68 -19.17
C ILE A 69 6.43 0.74 -18.74
N LEU A 70 6.03 0.91 -17.47
CA LEU A 70 5.76 2.21 -16.85
C LEU A 70 6.97 2.71 -16.06
N PHE A 71 7.10 4.03 -15.96
CA PHE A 71 8.12 4.71 -15.18
C PHE A 71 7.50 5.51 -14.02
N VAL A 72 8.34 6.03 -13.12
CA VAL A 72 7.89 6.72 -11.90
C VAL A 72 6.88 7.85 -12.16
N PRO A 73 7.04 8.75 -13.17
CA PRO A 73 6.05 9.80 -13.42
C PRO A 73 4.65 9.28 -13.71
N GLU A 74 4.54 8.21 -14.52
CA GLU A 74 3.26 7.59 -14.91
C GLU A 74 2.58 6.95 -13.71
N VAL A 75 3.33 6.19 -12.90
CA VAL A 75 2.82 5.60 -11.66
C VAL A 75 2.35 6.67 -10.66
N LEU A 76 3.02 7.82 -10.58
CA LEU A 76 2.58 8.94 -9.75
C LEU A 76 1.25 9.54 -10.24
N MET A 77 1.03 9.62 -11.54
CA MET A 77 -0.23 10.08 -12.11
C MET A 77 -1.36 9.10 -11.76
N SER A 78 -1.16 7.81 -11.98
CA SER A 78 -2.11 6.74 -11.61
C SER A 78 -2.43 6.76 -10.12
N ALA A 79 -1.42 6.89 -9.25
CA ALA A 79 -1.61 6.97 -7.80
C ALA A 79 -2.39 8.23 -7.38
N ASN A 80 -2.24 9.35 -8.07
CA ASN A 80 -3.04 10.55 -7.82
C ASN A 80 -4.50 10.38 -8.24
N ALA A 81 -4.76 9.72 -9.38
CA ALA A 81 -6.11 9.36 -9.81
C ALA A 81 -6.77 8.39 -8.81
N MET A 82 -6.03 7.37 -8.35
CA MET A 82 -6.47 6.47 -7.28
C MET A 82 -6.86 7.22 -6.00
N LYS A 83 -6.03 8.19 -5.56
CA LYS A 83 -6.32 9.01 -4.37
C LYS A 83 -7.61 9.79 -4.50
N ALA A 84 -7.94 10.29 -5.69
CA ALA A 84 -9.18 11.00 -5.94
C ALA A 84 -10.40 10.10 -5.79
N GLY A 85 -10.39 8.90 -6.40
CA GLY A 85 -11.45 7.91 -6.21
C GLY A 85 -11.58 7.47 -4.74
N MET A 86 -10.45 7.23 -4.07
CA MET A 86 -10.42 6.90 -2.64
C MET A 86 -10.99 8.01 -1.73
N ALA A 87 -10.84 9.28 -2.09
CA ALA A 87 -11.40 10.39 -1.30
C ALA A 87 -12.94 10.31 -1.25
N ILE A 88 -13.58 9.83 -2.32
CA ILE A 88 -15.03 9.59 -2.37
C ILE A 88 -15.41 8.35 -1.56
N LEU A 89 -14.63 7.28 -1.66
CA LEU A 89 -14.97 5.99 -1.04
C LEU A 89 -14.69 5.93 0.47
N ARG A 90 -13.64 6.61 0.99
CA ARG A 90 -13.23 6.54 2.40
C ARG A 90 -14.37 6.78 3.41
N PRO A 91 -15.19 7.85 3.33
CA PRO A 91 -16.27 8.06 4.27
C PRO A 91 -17.33 6.96 4.20
N LEU A 92 -17.60 6.42 3.01
CA LEU A 92 -18.58 5.36 2.81
C LEU A 92 -18.08 4.01 3.35
N LEU A 93 -16.81 3.69 3.13
CA LEU A 93 -16.16 2.49 3.67
C LEU A 93 -16.12 2.52 5.21
N ALA A 94 -15.83 3.69 5.79
CA ALA A 94 -15.85 3.87 7.24
C ALA A 94 -17.26 3.63 7.83
N ALA A 95 -18.31 4.09 7.13
CA ALA A 95 -19.70 3.93 7.55
C ALA A 95 -20.19 2.47 7.44
N THR A 96 -19.69 1.70 6.47
CA THR A 96 -20.13 0.31 6.22
C THR A 96 -19.36 -0.73 7.04
N GLY A 97 -18.30 -0.33 7.77
CA GLY A 97 -17.43 -1.28 8.48
C GLY A 97 -16.68 -2.23 7.54
N ALA A 98 -16.44 -1.81 6.30
CA ALA A 98 -15.75 -2.62 5.30
C ALA A 98 -14.37 -3.09 5.81
N PRO A 99 -13.92 -4.31 5.46
CA PRO A 99 -12.62 -4.81 5.84
C PRO A 99 -11.51 -3.89 5.32
N LYS A 100 -10.65 -3.41 6.22
CA LYS A 100 -9.43 -2.69 5.83
C LYS A 100 -8.40 -3.72 5.37
N MET A 101 -7.65 -3.41 4.31
CA MET A 101 -6.55 -4.28 3.86
C MET A 101 -5.48 -4.44 4.95
N GLY A 102 -5.23 -3.40 5.72
CA GLY A 102 -4.28 -3.34 6.81
C GLY A 102 -3.71 -1.93 6.96
N LYS A 103 -2.95 -1.72 8.04
CA LYS A 103 -2.26 -0.46 8.32
C LYS A 103 -0.76 -0.62 8.19
N MET A 104 -0.12 0.39 7.62
CA MET A 104 1.33 0.47 7.50
C MET A 104 1.85 1.76 8.13
N VAL A 105 2.83 1.64 9.00
CA VAL A 105 3.71 2.75 9.38
C VAL A 105 4.99 2.63 8.57
N ILE A 106 5.43 3.70 7.93
CA ILE A 106 6.66 3.71 7.12
C ILE A 106 7.45 4.99 7.34
N GLY A 107 8.77 4.89 7.32
CA GLY A 107 9.64 6.05 7.43
C GLY A 107 11.04 5.79 6.88
N THR A 108 11.75 6.88 6.55
CA THR A 108 13.18 6.83 6.27
C THR A 108 13.94 6.89 7.60
N VAL A 109 14.87 5.98 7.80
CA VAL A 109 15.59 5.82 9.08
C VAL A 109 16.45 7.02 9.44
N LYS A 110 16.88 7.09 10.71
CA LYS A 110 17.71 8.16 11.27
C LYS A 110 19.00 8.39 10.46
N GLY A 111 19.27 9.66 10.19
CA GLY A 111 20.43 10.10 9.43
C GLY A 111 20.23 10.09 7.92
N ASP A 112 19.09 9.60 7.44
CA ASP A 112 18.75 9.55 6.02
C ASP A 112 17.60 10.50 5.70
N ILE A 113 17.72 11.24 4.58
CA ILE A 113 16.72 12.23 4.14
C ILE A 113 16.10 11.89 2.77
N HIS A 114 16.44 10.73 2.22
CA HIS A 114 15.91 10.30 0.92
C HIS A 114 14.49 9.78 1.09
N ASP A 115 13.55 10.28 0.27
CA ASP A 115 12.13 9.98 0.42
C ASP A 115 11.42 9.60 -0.89
N ILE A 116 12.02 9.82 -2.06
CA ILE A 116 11.35 9.58 -3.35
C ILE A 116 10.83 8.14 -3.44
N GLY A 117 11.68 7.14 -3.23
CA GLY A 117 11.28 5.73 -3.27
C GLY A 117 10.27 5.36 -2.18
N LYS A 118 10.46 5.90 -0.96
CA LYS A 118 9.52 5.71 0.15
C LYS A 118 8.13 6.30 -0.19
N ASN A 119 8.10 7.50 -0.76
CA ASN A 119 6.83 8.15 -1.14
C ASN A 119 6.10 7.35 -2.22
N LEU A 120 6.83 6.76 -3.17
CA LEU A 120 6.25 5.86 -4.16
C LEU A 120 5.64 4.61 -3.49
N VAL A 121 6.36 4.00 -2.53
CA VAL A 121 5.79 2.88 -1.74
C VAL A 121 4.52 3.30 -1.02
N CYS A 122 4.51 4.47 -0.34
CA CYS A 122 3.32 4.99 0.33
C CYS A 122 2.12 5.11 -0.62
N MET A 123 2.33 5.71 -1.80
CA MET A 123 1.26 5.90 -2.78
C MET A 123 0.72 4.58 -3.33
N MET A 124 1.60 3.63 -3.65
CA MET A 124 1.20 2.32 -4.16
C MET A 124 0.52 1.47 -3.08
N MET A 125 0.97 1.55 -1.83
CA MET A 125 0.29 0.89 -0.70
C MET A 125 -1.10 1.49 -0.45
N GLU A 126 -1.23 2.83 -0.48
CA GLU A 126 -2.56 3.49 -0.42
C GLU A 126 -3.44 3.07 -1.58
N GLY A 127 -2.89 3.02 -2.81
CA GLY A 127 -3.56 2.52 -3.99
C GLY A 127 -3.97 1.04 -3.90
N ALA A 128 -3.25 0.25 -3.13
CA ALA A 128 -3.58 -1.14 -2.84
C ALA A 128 -4.61 -1.31 -1.71
N GLY A 129 -5.14 -0.22 -1.15
CA GLY A 129 -6.19 -0.23 -0.10
C GLY A 129 -5.66 -0.28 1.33
N PHE A 130 -4.34 -0.09 1.55
CA PHE A 130 -3.77 0.03 2.89
C PHE A 130 -3.97 1.44 3.47
N GLU A 131 -4.09 1.51 4.79
CA GLU A 131 -4.00 2.78 5.51
C GLU A 131 -2.53 3.04 5.86
N VAL A 132 -1.92 4.08 5.26
CA VAL A 132 -0.49 4.36 5.37
C VAL A 132 -0.24 5.59 6.25
N PHE A 133 0.67 5.44 7.21
CA PHE A 133 1.15 6.50 8.10
C PHE A 133 2.62 6.77 7.80
N ASP A 134 2.88 7.80 7.00
CA ASP A 134 4.22 8.21 6.63
C ASP A 134 4.86 9.06 7.74
N LEU A 135 5.96 8.58 8.29
CA LEU A 135 6.74 9.27 9.32
C LEU A 135 7.69 10.34 8.74
N GLY A 136 7.80 10.43 7.41
CA GLY A 136 8.76 11.29 6.73
C GLY A 136 10.18 10.73 6.80
N VAL A 137 11.16 11.62 6.97
CA VAL A 137 12.59 11.29 6.92
C VAL A 137 13.26 11.43 8.29
N ASN A 138 14.47 10.90 8.43
CA ASN A 138 15.31 11.03 9.62
C ASN A 138 14.62 10.54 10.91
N ASN A 139 14.00 9.35 10.85
CA ASN A 139 13.23 8.82 11.98
C ASN A 139 14.08 7.96 12.91
N GLY A 140 14.14 8.34 14.17
CA GLY A 140 14.70 7.53 15.24
C GLY A 140 13.73 6.46 15.74
N VAL A 141 14.23 5.55 16.56
CA VAL A 141 13.45 4.46 17.19
C VAL A 141 12.19 4.99 17.88
N ASP A 142 12.33 6.08 18.65
CA ASP A 142 11.21 6.62 19.45
C ASP A 142 10.01 6.99 18.57
N LYS A 143 10.27 7.56 17.38
CA LYS A 143 9.21 7.94 16.45
C LYS A 143 8.48 6.74 15.85
N TYR A 144 9.20 5.65 15.58
CA TYR A 144 8.59 4.38 15.17
C TYR A 144 7.73 3.79 16.29
N LEU A 145 8.22 3.78 17.52
CA LEU A 145 7.49 3.25 18.68
C LEU A 145 6.23 4.06 18.97
N GLU A 146 6.30 5.39 18.95
CA GLU A 146 5.14 6.27 19.10
C GLU A 146 4.08 6.01 18.02
N ALA A 147 4.50 5.86 16.77
CA ALA A 147 3.59 5.58 15.67
C ALA A 147 2.97 4.18 15.76
N ILE A 148 3.73 3.18 16.18
CA ILE A 148 3.25 1.81 16.42
C ILE A 148 2.21 1.81 17.53
N GLU A 149 2.47 2.46 18.65
CA GLU A 149 1.53 2.57 19.77
C GLU A 149 0.23 3.27 19.36
N LYS A 150 0.36 4.37 18.62
CA LYS A 150 -0.78 5.20 18.19
C LYS A 150 -1.66 4.53 17.15
N HIS A 151 -1.05 3.90 16.15
CA HIS A 151 -1.76 3.43 14.95
C HIS A 151 -2.01 1.94 14.95
N GLN A 152 -1.31 1.16 15.78
CA GLN A 152 -1.40 -0.31 15.84
C GLN A 152 -1.31 -0.95 14.44
N PRO A 153 -0.19 -0.72 13.69
CA PRO A 153 -0.06 -1.18 12.32
C PRO A 153 0.26 -2.68 12.26
N GLU A 154 -0.22 -3.35 11.25
CA GLU A 154 0.21 -4.71 10.92
C GLU A 154 1.61 -4.71 10.27
N ILE A 155 1.97 -3.61 9.59
CA ILE A 155 3.19 -3.51 8.79
C ILE A 155 4.03 -2.32 9.25
N VAL A 156 5.33 -2.56 9.44
CA VAL A 156 6.34 -1.53 9.68
C VAL A 156 7.32 -1.51 8.51
N GLY A 157 7.32 -0.41 7.76
CA GLY A 157 8.21 -0.17 6.63
C GLY A 157 9.40 0.71 7.00
N MET A 158 10.58 0.35 6.53
CA MET A 158 11.79 1.14 6.73
C MET A 158 12.52 1.36 5.42
N SER A 159 12.94 2.61 5.16
CA SER A 159 13.69 3.01 3.96
C SER A 159 15.05 3.58 4.33
N ALA A 160 16.09 3.23 3.56
CA ALA A 160 17.41 3.85 3.63
C ALA A 160 18.09 3.83 2.25
N LEU A 161 18.75 4.91 1.88
CA LEU A 161 19.47 5.01 0.60
C LEU A 161 20.99 5.02 0.76
N LEU A 162 21.52 5.15 1.98
CA LEU A 162 22.94 5.19 2.25
C LEU A 162 23.40 3.93 3.00
N THR A 163 24.56 3.40 2.62
CA THR A 163 25.20 2.27 3.34
C THR A 163 25.53 2.61 4.79
N THR A 164 25.69 3.90 5.10
CA THR A 164 25.94 4.41 6.45
C THR A 164 24.69 4.50 7.32
N THR A 165 23.50 4.59 6.72
CA THR A 165 22.22 4.72 7.42
C THR A 165 21.43 3.39 7.53
N MET A 166 21.62 2.48 6.56
CA MET A 166 20.92 1.18 6.58
C MET A 166 21.11 0.36 7.87
N PRO A 167 22.27 0.39 8.57
CA PRO A 167 22.42 -0.36 9.83
C PRO A 167 21.44 0.08 10.94
N TYR A 168 20.88 1.28 10.83
CA TYR A 168 19.91 1.77 11.82
C TYR A 168 18.59 0.99 11.80
N MET A 169 18.26 0.33 10.68
CA MET A 169 17.11 -0.58 10.61
C MET A 169 17.22 -1.71 11.64
N LYS A 170 18.42 -2.25 11.83
CA LYS A 170 18.68 -3.26 12.85
C LYS A 170 18.42 -2.73 14.27
N VAL A 171 18.79 -1.49 14.54
CA VAL A 171 18.52 -0.86 15.86
C VAL A 171 17.03 -0.81 16.14
N ILE A 172 16.20 -0.45 15.14
CA ILE A 172 14.74 -0.42 15.28
C ILE A 172 14.21 -1.85 15.55
N ILE A 173 14.63 -2.84 14.73
CA ILE A 173 14.18 -4.24 14.88
C ILE A 173 14.59 -4.82 16.24
N ASP A 174 15.82 -4.58 16.68
CA ASP A 174 16.31 -5.07 17.98
C ASP A 174 15.52 -4.44 19.14
N THR A 175 15.17 -3.15 19.04
CA THR A 175 14.31 -2.50 20.03
C THR A 175 12.89 -3.09 20.04
N LEU A 176 12.32 -3.42 18.89
CA LEU A 176 11.04 -4.13 18.84
C LEU A 176 11.11 -5.52 19.51
N LYS A 177 12.25 -6.23 19.33
CA LYS A 177 12.51 -7.52 20.02
C LYS A 177 12.63 -7.35 21.53
N GLU A 178 13.42 -6.37 21.98
CA GLU A 178 13.60 -6.06 23.41
C GLU A 178 12.28 -5.72 24.11
N LYS A 179 11.36 -5.05 23.37
CA LYS A 179 10.01 -4.75 23.86
C LYS A 179 9.01 -5.92 23.74
N GLY A 180 9.40 -7.02 23.10
CA GLY A 180 8.55 -8.19 22.91
C GLY A 180 7.49 -8.04 21.84
N ILE A 181 7.53 -6.96 21.02
CA ILE A 181 6.50 -6.64 20.02
C ILE A 181 6.94 -6.90 18.57
N ARG A 182 8.17 -7.41 18.33
CA ARG A 182 8.67 -7.65 16.97
C ARG A 182 7.75 -8.57 16.16
N ASN A 183 7.17 -9.58 16.77
CA ASN A 183 6.31 -10.57 16.10
C ASN A 183 4.88 -10.06 15.90
N ASP A 184 4.53 -8.91 16.45
CA ASP A 184 3.22 -8.30 16.25
C ASP A 184 3.12 -7.56 14.92
N HIS A 185 4.27 -7.35 14.26
CA HIS A 185 4.37 -6.59 13.02
C HIS A 185 5.09 -7.38 11.91
N ILE A 186 4.66 -7.16 10.67
CA ILE A 186 5.41 -7.52 9.46
C ILE A 186 6.38 -6.38 9.20
N VAL A 187 7.68 -6.68 9.17
CA VAL A 187 8.73 -5.68 8.95
C VAL A 187 9.27 -5.77 7.54
N LEU A 188 9.01 -4.74 6.73
CA LEU A 188 9.49 -4.62 5.36
C LEU A 188 10.61 -3.58 5.28
N VAL A 189 11.67 -3.89 4.53
CA VAL A 189 12.80 -2.98 4.32
C VAL A 189 13.05 -2.77 2.84
N GLY A 190 13.42 -1.53 2.46
CA GLY A 190 13.72 -1.17 1.09
C GLY A 190 14.75 -0.04 0.99
N GLY A 191 15.29 0.11 -0.22
CA GLY A 191 16.29 1.11 -0.57
C GLY A 191 17.44 0.54 -1.38
N ALA A 192 18.08 1.37 -2.20
CA ALA A 192 19.05 0.93 -3.20
C ALA A 192 20.25 0.13 -2.67
N PRO A 193 20.83 0.40 -1.48
CA PRO A 193 21.96 -0.37 -0.96
C PRO A 193 21.57 -1.69 -0.29
N LEU A 194 20.25 -1.95 -0.11
CA LEU A 194 19.75 -3.14 0.57
C LEU A 194 19.65 -4.34 -0.38
N ASN A 195 19.62 -5.52 0.22
CA ASN A 195 19.35 -6.78 -0.46
C ASN A 195 18.72 -7.80 0.52
N GLU A 196 18.31 -8.95 0.00
CA GLU A 196 17.67 -10.01 0.77
C GLU A 196 18.55 -10.50 1.94
N SER A 197 19.84 -10.71 1.70
CA SER A 197 20.78 -11.17 2.74
C SER A 197 20.90 -10.18 3.90
N PHE A 198 20.86 -8.88 3.63
CA PHE A 198 20.84 -7.86 4.68
C PHE A 198 19.53 -7.87 5.46
N ALA A 199 18.39 -7.96 4.77
CA ALA A 199 17.08 -8.04 5.42
C ALA A 199 16.98 -9.23 6.38
N GLU A 200 17.44 -10.40 5.93
CA GLU A 200 17.53 -11.61 6.75
C GLU A 200 18.44 -11.42 7.97
N ALA A 201 19.64 -10.86 7.76
CA ALA A 201 20.64 -10.67 8.81
C ALA A 201 20.16 -9.74 9.93
N ILE A 202 19.33 -8.74 9.63
CA ILE A 202 18.76 -7.84 10.62
C ILE A 202 17.46 -8.36 11.24
N GLY A 203 16.85 -9.40 10.67
CA GLY A 203 15.59 -10.00 11.12
C GLY A 203 14.35 -9.26 10.62
N ALA A 204 14.40 -8.65 9.43
CA ALA A 204 13.23 -8.20 8.71
C ALA A 204 12.47 -9.39 8.09
N ASP A 205 11.19 -9.22 7.77
CA ASP A 205 10.40 -10.29 7.14
C ASP A 205 10.59 -10.34 5.63
N ALA A 206 10.92 -9.19 5.00
CA ALA A 206 11.27 -9.16 3.58
C ALA A 206 12.05 -7.89 3.19
N TYR A 207 12.85 -8.04 2.13
CA TYR A 207 13.38 -6.95 1.33
C TYR A 207 12.45 -6.68 0.15
N CYS A 208 12.12 -5.42 -0.07
CA CYS A 208 11.32 -4.97 -1.21
C CYS A 208 12.19 -4.09 -2.11
N ARG A 209 12.54 -4.61 -3.28
CA ARG A 209 13.42 -3.91 -4.22
C ARG A 209 12.78 -2.67 -4.84
N ASP A 210 11.44 -2.66 -4.95
CA ASP A 210 10.63 -1.59 -5.51
C ASP A 210 9.24 -1.53 -4.83
N ALA A 211 8.44 -0.55 -5.22
CA ALA A 211 7.14 -0.30 -4.63
C ALA A 211 6.08 -1.36 -5.00
N ALA A 212 6.14 -1.93 -6.20
CA ALA A 212 5.23 -3.00 -6.61
C ALA A 212 5.48 -4.27 -5.80
N VAL A 213 6.75 -4.64 -5.63
CA VAL A 213 7.15 -5.77 -4.78
C VAL A 213 6.75 -5.54 -3.32
N ALA A 214 6.82 -4.28 -2.83
CA ALA A 214 6.37 -3.96 -1.47
C ALA A 214 4.88 -4.25 -1.27
N VAL A 215 4.03 -3.87 -2.21
CA VAL A 215 2.58 -4.13 -2.16
C VAL A 215 2.28 -5.62 -2.22
N GLU A 216 2.88 -6.36 -3.17
CA GLU A 216 2.65 -7.79 -3.33
C GLU A 216 3.10 -8.58 -2.09
N THR A 217 4.27 -8.24 -1.56
CA THR A 217 4.84 -8.86 -0.35
C THR A 217 3.96 -8.59 0.87
N ALA A 218 3.51 -7.34 1.05
CA ALA A 218 2.63 -6.93 2.13
C ALA A 218 1.32 -7.74 2.13
N ARG A 219 0.66 -7.84 0.96
CA ARG A 219 -0.57 -8.64 0.78
C ARG A 219 -0.35 -10.11 1.12
N THR A 220 0.72 -10.70 0.59
CA THR A 220 1.03 -12.11 0.79
C THR A 220 1.30 -12.44 2.26
N LEU A 221 2.13 -11.65 2.92
CA LEU A 221 2.48 -11.88 4.32
C LEU A 221 1.30 -11.64 5.26
N LEU A 222 0.48 -10.62 4.98
CA LEU A 222 -0.70 -10.33 5.77
C LEU A 222 -1.74 -11.45 5.64
N ALA A 223 -2.01 -11.93 4.43
CA ALA A 223 -2.93 -13.06 4.21
C ALA A 223 -2.47 -14.34 4.91
N ARG A 224 -1.17 -14.65 4.87
CA ARG A 224 -0.59 -15.79 5.60
C ARG A 224 -0.78 -15.66 7.11
N ARG A 225 -0.60 -14.46 7.64
CA ARG A 225 -0.76 -14.18 9.06
C ARG A 225 -2.21 -14.32 9.51
N GLN A 226 -3.17 -13.81 8.73
CA GLN A 226 -4.60 -13.94 8.99
C GLN A 226 -5.06 -15.40 8.90
N GLY A 227 -4.68 -16.15 7.87
CA GLY A 227 -5.00 -17.58 7.76
C GLY A 227 -4.40 -18.43 8.88
N THR A 228 -3.23 -18.05 9.41
CA THR A 228 -2.64 -18.71 10.58
C THR A 228 -3.40 -18.39 11.87
N LEU A 229 -3.97 -17.22 12.00
CA LEU A 229 -4.82 -16.84 13.14
C LEU A 229 -6.15 -17.56 13.10
N GLU A 230 -6.83 -17.60 11.96
CA GLU A 230 -8.08 -18.34 11.77
C GLU A 230 -7.92 -19.85 12.07
N ALA A 231 -6.81 -20.46 11.62
CA ALA A 231 -6.52 -21.86 11.91
C ALA A 231 -6.28 -22.12 13.41
N LYS A 232 -5.67 -21.18 14.14
CA LYS A 232 -5.48 -21.28 15.60
C LYS A 232 -6.77 -21.11 16.38
N GLU A 233 -7.66 -20.21 15.97
CA GLU A 233 -8.95 -20.01 16.59
C GLU A 233 -9.87 -21.23 16.41
N GLN A 234 -9.85 -21.87 15.24
CA GLN A 234 -10.60 -23.10 14.99
C GLN A 234 -10.11 -24.30 15.83
N VAL A 235 -8.81 -24.39 16.09
CA VAL A 235 -8.24 -25.45 16.97
C VAL A 235 -8.52 -25.16 18.44
N GLY A 236 -8.55 -23.87 18.86
CA GLY A 236 -8.84 -23.48 20.24
C GLY A 236 -10.32 -23.54 20.62
N ALA A 237 -11.24 -23.48 19.66
CA ALA A 237 -12.69 -23.61 19.89
C ALA A 237 -13.18 -25.06 19.94
N GLY A 238 -12.33 -26.03 19.64
CA GLY A 238 -12.62 -27.47 19.67
C GLY A 238 -12.02 -28.23 20.85
N ALA A 239 -11.44 -27.55 21.85
CA ALA A 239 -10.89 -28.07 23.08
C ALA A 239 -11.65 -27.54 24.27
#